data_ad8a0b6a2af66d66abcaf4d302519429
#
_entry.id   ad8a0b6a2af66d66abcaf4d302519429
#
_cell.length_a   1.000
_cell.length_b   1.000
_cell.length_c   1.000
_cell.angle_alpha   90.00
_cell.angle_beta   90.00
_cell.angle_gamma   90.00
#
_symmetry.space_group_name_H-M   'P 1'
#
loop_
_entity.id
_entity.type
_entity.pdbx_description
1 polymer ?
#
loop_
_entity_poly.entity_id
_entity_poly.type
_entity_poly.pdbx_seq_one_letter_code
_entity_poly.pdbx_strand_id
1 'polypeptide(L)'
;FGRTEEGKRKGYCQDNGRSWGNWNLLDSHKGLYEFTKNLIAFRKKHSLFHRSTEPTLMDHKSVGLPDVSFHGEKAWCPDFERYSRQLGVFYSASYGENADGSEEPYFYTAYNMHWEPHAFALPNLPSGYIWHQVLDTAEDSMNGFLPSGKERHLDDQKEALVLARSIQVFAGLKCPEKKKTQSKGPKANRKEGM
;
A
#
# COMPACT_ATOMS: atom_id res chain seq x y z
N PHE A 1 7.37 -2.16 21.61
CA PHE A 1 7.62 -0.88 22.31
C PHE A 1 9.10 -0.43 22.23
N GLY A 2 9.87 -0.82 21.20
CA GLY A 2 11.26 -0.38 21.02
C GLY A 2 12.25 -0.92 22.05
N ARG A 3 11.89 -1.97 22.76
CA ARG A 3 12.72 -2.56 23.80
C ARG A 3 13.87 -3.38 23.19
N THR A 4 15.05 -3.26 23.80
CA THR A 4 16.19 -4.12 23.51
C THR A 4 16.43 -5.09 24.69
N GLU A 5 16.94 -6.29 24.42
CA GLU A 5 17.23 -7.30 25.42
C GLU A 5 18.72 -7.28 25.84
N GLU A 6 19.27 -6.08 26.08
CA GLU A 6 20.68 -5.92 26.50
C GLU A 6 21.68 -6.66 25.58
N GLY A 7 21.41 -6.66 24.27
CA GLY A 7 22.21 -7.34 23.26
C GLY A 7 22.01 -8.87 23.19
N LYS A 8 21.13 -9.46 24.00
CA LYS A 8 20.81 -10.90 23.91
C LYS A 8 19.69 -11.15 22.89
N ARG A 9 19.89 -12.13 22.02
CA ARG A 9 18.98 -12.45 20.89
C ARG A 9 17.98 -13.57 21.17
N LYS A 10 17.90 -14.09 22.42
CA LYS A 10 17.14 -15.30 22.77
C LYS A 10 16.15 -15.04 23.91
N GLY A 11 15.25 -14.07 23.75
CA GLY A 11 14.18 -13.76 24.72
C GLY A 11 13.26 -14.95 25.04
N TYR A 12 13.07 -15.84 24.08
CA TYR A 12 12.24 -17.03 24.24
C TYR A 12 12.82 -18.11 25.18
N CYS A 13 14.08 -17.98 25.56
CA CYS A 13 14.73 -18.92 26.50
C CYS A 13 14.57 -18.52 27.97
N GLN A 14 13.86 -17.43 28.27
CA GLN A 14 13.73 -16.90 29.63
C GLN A 14 12.28 -16.46 29.88
N ASP A 15 11.75 -16.82 31.03
CA ASP A 15 10.45 -16.35 31.52
C ASP A 15 10.67 -15.45 32.74
N ASN A 16 11.09 -14.22 32.49
CA ASN A 16 11.33 -13.20 33.52
C ASN A 16 11.18 -11.78 32.96
N GLY A 17 11.39 -10.77 33.79
CA GLY A 17 11.25 -9.36 33.43
C GLY A 17 12.04 -8.90 32.20
N ARG A 18 13.01 -9.69 31.71
CA ARG A 18 13.74 -9.39 30.46
C ARG A 18 12.95 -9.78 29.21
N SER A 19 12.18 -10.87 29.28
CA SER A 19 11.34 -11.35 28.15
C SER A 19 9.92 -10.82 28.23
N TRP A 20 9.43 -10.40 29.39
CA TRP A 20 8.08 -9.87 29.53
C TRP A 20 7.93 -8.49 28.90
N GLY A 21 6.79 -8.25 28.27
CA GLY A 21 6.45 -6.94 27.73
C GLY A 21 6.28 -5.90 28.84
N ASN A 22 6.99 -4.79 28.76
CA ASN A 22 6.81 -3.68 29.69
C ASN A 22 5.78 -2.69 29.16
N TRP A 23 4.55 -2.80 29.63
CA TRP A 23 3.43 -1.92 29.22
C TRP A 23 3.59 -0.45 29.63
N ASN A 24 4.46 -0.14 30.60
CA ASN A 24 4.75 1.23 30.97
C ASN A 24 5.46 2.01 29.85
N LEU A 25 6.01 1.31 28.85
CA LEU A 25 6.61 1.91 27.65
C LEU A 25 5.58 2.29 26.58
N LEU A 26 4.29 2.01 26.80
CA LEU A 26 3.25 2.29 25.81
C LEU A 26 3.17 3.78 25.48
N ASP A 27 3.19 4.64 26.50
CA ASP A 27 3.06 6.09 26.29
C ASP A 27 4.30 6.68 25.61
N SER A 28 5.50 6.23 26.00
CA SER A 28 6.75 6.70 25.40
C SER A 28 6.95 6.22 23.95
N HIS A 29 6.32 5.10 23.56
CA HIS A 29 6.40 4.53 22.21
C HIS A 29 5.02 4.43 21.54
N LYS A 30 4.12 5.36 21.85
CA LYS A 30 2.75 5.37 21.33
C LYS A 30 2.69 5.36 19.80
N GLY A 31 3.58 6.11 19.12
CA GLY A 31 3.64 6.13 17.66
C GLY A 31 3.88 4.74 17.06
N LEU A 32 4.86 4.01 17.58
CA LEU A 32 5.15 2.64 17.10
C LEU A 32 3.99 1.69 17.40
N TYR A 33 3.32 1.83 18.53
CA TYR A 33 2.14 1.04 18.88
C TYR A 33 1.00 1.30 17.90
N GLU A 34 0.63 2.56 17.66
CA GLU A 34 -0.46 2.91 16.73
C GLU A 34 -0.11 2.52 15.29
N PHE A 35 1.13 2.72 14.85
CA PHE A 35 1.59 2.25 13.55
C PHE A 35 1.39 0.73 13.39
N THR A 36 1.85 -0.06 14.36
CA THR A 36 1.72 -1.52 14.34
C THR A 36 0.26 -1.96 14.35
N LYS A 37 -0.57 -1.33 15.17
CA LYS A 37 -2.02 -1.58 15.25
C LYS A 37 -2.71 -1.31 13.91
N ASN A 38 -2.39 -0.17 13.27
CA ASN A 38 -2.93 0.20 11.97
C ASN A 38 -2.49 -0.78 10.88
N LEU A 39 -1.23 -1.21 10.91
CA LEU A 39 -0.70 -2.19 9.96
C LEU A 39 -1.40 -3.56 10.10
N ILE A 40 -1.67 -4.00 11.33
CA ILE A 40 -2.45 -5.21 11.60
C ILE A 40 -3.88 -5.06 11.07
N ALA A 41 -4.53 -3.93 11.32
CA ALA A 41 -5.87 -3.65 10.83
C ALA A 41 -5.93 -3.62 9.30
N PHE A 42 -4.94 -2.98 8.66
CA PHE A 42 -4.78 -2.95 7.21
C PHE A 42 -4.64 -4.36 6.62
N ARG A 43 -3.73 -5.17 7.18
CA ARG A 43 -3.56 -6.57 6.75
C ARG A 43 -4.86 -7.38 6.90
N LYS A 44 -5.59 -7.20 8.00
CA LYS A 44 -6.86 -7.92 8.23
C LYS A 44 -7.97 -7.47 7.28
N LYS A 45 -7.97 -6.19 6.90
CA LYS A 45 -8.98 -5.64 5.98
C LYS A 45 -8.79 -6.16 4.55
N HIS A 46 -7.55 -6.31 4.10
CA HIS A 46 -7.22 -6.62 2.71
C HIS A 46 -6.78 -8.08 2.57
N SER A 47 -7.66 -8.89 1.98
CA SER A 47 -7.46 -10.33 1.80
C SER A 47 -6.21 -10.69 1.00
N LEU A 48 -5.78 -9.83 0.10
CA LEU A 48 -4.55 -9.99 -0.68
C LEU A 48 -3.29 -10.18 0.18
N PHE A 49 -3.27 -9.64 1.42
CA PHE A 49 -2.13 -9.75 2.33
C PHE A 49 -2.21 -10.91 3.34
N HIS A 50 -3.29 -11.71 3.32
CA HIS A 50 -3.46 -12.84 4.25
C HIS A 50 -4.14 -14.05 3.59
N ARG A 51 -3.89 -14.25 2.31
CA ARG A 51 -4.43 -15.39 1.54
C ARG A 51 -4.06 -16.72 2.19
N SER A 52 -4.96 -17.69 2.08
CA SER A 52 -4.74 -19.07 2.54
C SER A 52 -3.99 -19.92 1.49
N THR A 53 -3.91 -19.44 0.26
CA THR A 53 -3.26 -20.13 -0.87
C THR A 53 -2.03 -19.33 -1.32
N GLU A 54 -0.99 -20.02 -1.75
CA GLU A 54 0.18 -19.39 -2.33
C GLU A 54 -0.14 -18.67 -3.64
N PRO A 55 0.51 -17.52 -3.93
CA PRO A 55 0.41 -16.86 -5.23
C PRO A 55 0.91 -17.77 -6.36
N THR A 56 0.22 -17.72 -7.49
CA THR A 56 0.61 -18.52 -8.66
C THR A 56 1.57 -17.77 -9.58
N LEU A 57 1.69 -16.47 -9.43
CA LEU A 57 2.42 -15.53 -10.31
C LEU A 57 1.90 -15.56 -11.76
N MET A 58 0.66 -15.97 -11.94
CA MET A 58 0.03 -16.15 -13.25
C MET A 58 -1.34 -15.47 -13.30
N ASP A 59 -1.76 -15.13 -14.52
CA ASP A 59 -3.14 -14.67 -14.78
C ASP A 59 -4.09 -15.86 -15.01
N HIS A 60 -4.41 -16.58 -13.93
CA HIS A 60 -5.31 -17.74 -14.02
C HIS A 60 -6.80 -17.36 -14.09
N LYS A 61 -7.15 -16.09 -13.91
CA LYS A 61 -8.53 -15.58 -14.08
C LYS A 61 -8.73 -14.88 -15.44
N SER A 62 -7.71 -14.79 -16.28
CA SER A 62 -7.75 -14.12 -17.60
C SER A 62 -8.22 -12.64 -17.50
N VAL A 63 -7.71 -11.93 -16.51
CA VAL A 63 -8.03 -10.52 -16.26
C VAL A 63 -6.99 -9.54 -16.80
N GLY A 64 -5.95 -10.06 -17.47
CA GLY A 64 -4.86 -9.30 -18.07
C GLY A 64 -3.70 -8.97 -17.09
N LEU A 65 -3.78 -9.43 -15.84
CA LEU A 65 -2.77 -9.21 -14.80
C LEU A 65 -2.58 -10.48 -13.97
N PRO A 66 -1.35 -10.84 -13.59
CA PRO A 66 -1.11 -11.94 -12.66
C PRO A 66 -1.65 -11.60 -11.26
N ASP A 67 -1.86 -12.61 -10.44
CA ASP A 67 -2.31 -12.42 -9.05
C ASP A 67 -1.28 -11.66 -8.21
N VAL A 68 0.01 -11.96 -8.40
CA VAL A 68 1.16 -11.24 -7.82
C VAL A 68 2.25 -11.14 -8.88
N SER A 69 2.99 -10.05 -8.91
CA SER A 69 4.20 -9.93 -9.73
C SER A 69 5.31 -9.19 -8.99
N PHE A 70 6.54 -9.53 -9.36
CA PHE A 70 7.73 -8.89 -8.82
C PHE A 70 8.32 -7.90 -9.81
N HIS A 71 8.92 -6.83 -9.27
CA HIS A 71 9.47 -5.71 -10.01
C HIS A 71 10.80 -5.30 -9.37
N GLY A 72 11.67 -4.68 -10.14
CA GLY A 72 12.81 -3.92 -9.63
C GLY A 72 12.48 -2.43 -9.58
N GLU A 73 13.47 -1.58 -9.82
CA GLU A 73 13.25 -0.15 -10.05
C GLU A 73 12.37 0.09 -11.30
N LYS A 74 12.51 -0.79 -12.30
CA LYS A 74 11.65 -0.78 -13.49
C LYS A 74 10.46 -1.72 -13.29
N ALA A 75 9.28 -1.24 -13.64
CA ALA A 75 8.07 -2.06 -13.62
C ALA A 75 8.23 -3.30 -14.51
N TRP A 76 7.77 -4.46 -14.04
CA TRP A 76 7.83 -5.76 -14.72
C TRP A 76 9.25 -6.32 -14.98
N CYS A 77 10.28 -5.72 -14.39
CA CYS A 77 11.67 -6.11 -14.53
C CYS A 77 12.26 -6.39 -13.13
N PRO A 78 11.97 -7.53 -12.50
CA PRO A 78 12.55 -7.87 -11.21
C PRO A 78 14.06 -8.12 -11.35
N ASP A 79 14.80 -7.70 -10.34
CA ASP A 79 16.22 -8.01 -10.20
C ASP A 79 16.42 -8.83 -8.93
N PHE A 80 16.76 -10.10 -9.08
CA PHE A 80 17.02 -11.05 -7.99
C PHE A 80 18.51 -11.33 -7.79
N GLU A 81 19.36 -10.48 -8.33
CA GLU A 81 20.80 -10.62 -8.14
C GLU A 81 21.20 -10.45 -6.66
N ARG A 82 22.25 -11.12 -6.25
CA ARG A 82 22.69 -11.19 -4.85
C ARG A 82 22.91 -9.81 -4.20
N TYR A 83 23.25 -8.82 -4.99
CA TYR A 83 23.49 -7.44 -4.54
C TYR A 83 22.29 -6.51 -4.68
N SER A 84 21.22 -6.97 -5.30
CA SER A 84 19.99 -6.19 -5.42
C SER A 84 19.37 -5.94 -4.05
N ARG A 85 18.92 -4.71 -3.82
CA ARG A 85 18.32 -4.25 -2.56
C ARG A 85 16.98 -3.56 -2.78
N GLN A 86 16.49 -3.57 -3.99
CA GLN A 86 15.23 -2.99 -4.41
C GLN A 86 14.27 -4.09 -4.86
N LEU A 87 13.07 -4.05 -4.34
CA LEU A 87 12.02 -4.99 -4.72
C LEU A 87 10.68 -4.27 -4.76
N GLY A 88 9.99 -4.36 -5.88
CA GLY A 88 8.59 -4.02 -6.01
C GLY A 88 7.72 -5.28 -6.03
N VAL A 89 6.60 -5.26 -5.34
CA VAL A 89 5.62 -6.35 -5.36
C VAL A 89 4.25 -5.76 -5.67
N PHE A 90 3.67 -6.20 -6.78
CA PHE A 90 2.33 -5.82 -7.20
C PHE A 90 1.33 -6.92 -6.85
N TYR A 91 0.17 -6.53 -6.36
CA TYR A 91 -0.96 -7.40 -6.04
C TYR A 91 -2.18 -6.96 -6.84
N SER A 92 -2.73 -7.86 -7.63
CA SER A 92 -3.90 -7.55 -8.45
C SER A 92 -5.20 -7.65 -7.65
N ALA A 93 -6.01 -6.59 -7.71
CA ALA A 93 -7.31 -6.47 -7.05
C ALA A 93 -8.26 -7.63 -7.40
N SER A 94 -8.21 -8.12 -8.64
CA SER A 94 -9.09 -9.18 -9.15
C SER A 94 -8.95 -10.52 -8.43
N TYR A 95 -7.92 -10.68 -7.61
CA TYR A 95 -7.63 -11.90 -6.86
C TYR A 95 -7.87 -11.75 -5.36
N GLY A 96 -8.37 -10.61 -4.91
CA GLY A 96 -8.80 -10.39 -3.54
C GLY A 96 -10.22 -10.84 -3.32
N GLU A 97 -10.51 -11.30 -2.09
CA GLU A 97 -11.82 -11.76 -1.65
C GLU A 97 -12.06 -11.21 -0.25
N ASN A 98 -12.57 -9.97 -0.16
CA ASN A 98 -12.90 -9.38 1.12
C ASN A 98 -14.16 -10.02 1.71
N ALA A 99 -14.12 -10.36 2.98
CA ALA A 99 -15.21 -11.02 3.68
C ALA A 99 -16.50 -10.18 3.72
N ASP A 100 -16.39 -8.86 3.61
CA ASP A 100 -17.51 -7.92 3.56
C ASP A 100 -18.04 -7.66 2.14
N GLY A 101 -17.48 -8.36 1.14
CA GLY A 101 -17.85 -8.19 -0.27
C GLY A 101 -17.37 -6.87 -0.90
N SER A 102 -16.57 -6.09 -0.21
CA SER A 102 -15.98 -4.86 -0.77
C SER A 102 -14.95 -5.22 -1.84
N GLU A 103 -14.83 -4.34 -2.85
CA GLU A 103 -13.79 -4.48 -3.87
C GLU A 103 -12.42 -4.24 -3.25
N GLU A 104 -11.47 -5.12 -3.59
CA GLU A 104 -10.06 -4.89 -3.23
C GLU A 104 -9.44 -3.81 -4.12
N PRO A 105 -8.60 -2.93 -3.56
CA PRO A 105 -7.70 -2.12 -4.35
C PRO A 105 -6.59 -2.98 -5.01
N TYR A 106 -5.98 -2.45 -6.07
CA TYR A 106 -4.64 -2.90 -6.47
C TYR A 106 -3.64 -2.41 -5.44
N PHE A 107 -2.61 -3.22 -5.15
CA PHE A 107 -1.55 -2.75 -4.27
C PHE A 107 -0.19 -2.88 -4.95
N TYR A 108 0.68 -1.93 -4.67
CA TYR A 108 2.08 -2.00 -5.02
C TYR A 108 2.91 -1.65 -3.78
N THR A 109 3.80 -2.55 -3.40
CA THR A 109 4.71 -2.33 -2.27
C THR A 109 6.13 -2.21 -2.81
N ALA A 110 6.76 -1.06 -2.59
CA ALA A 110 8.14 -0.79 -2.97
C ALA A 110 9.04 -0.90 -1.73
N TYR A 111 9.99 -1.83 -1.78
CA TYR A 111 11.00 -2.06 -0.74
C TYR A 111 12.33 -1.49 -1.21
N ASN A 112 12.81 -0.43 -0.59
CA ASN A 112 14.15 0.08 -0.78
C ASN A 112 15.01 -0.24 0.45
N MET A 113 15.78 -1.32 0.39
CA MET A 113 16.72 -1.72 1.45
C MET A 113 18.12 -1.14 1.22
N HIS A 114 18.32 -0.34 0.19
CA HIS A 114 19.56 0.37 -0.10
C HIS A 114 19.76 1.58 0.84
N TRP A 115 20.95 2.10 0.90
CA TRP A 115 21.29 3.29 1.70
C TRP A 115 21.09 4.61 0.96
N GLU A 116 20.67 4.58 -0.29
CA GLU A 116 20.33 5.73 -1.12
C GLU A 116 18.85 5.68 -1.53
N PRO A 117 18.21 6.84 -1.80
CA PRO A 117 16.88 6.87 -2.38
C PRO A 117 16.88 6.27 -3.79
N HIS A 118 15.82 5.57 -4.16
CA HIS A 118 15.62 5.00 -5.48
C HIS A 118 14.24 5.32 -6.02
N ALA A 119 14.16 5.59 -7.32
CA ALA A 119 12.91 5.79 -8.02
C ALA A 119 12.36 4.43 -8.48
N PHE A 120 11.11 4.15 -8.15
CA PHE A 120 10.41 2.93 -8.53
C PHE A 120 9.35 3.27 -9.57
N ALA A 121 9.45 2.67 -10.74
CA ALA A 121 8.40 2.75 -11.75
C ALA A 121 7.15 2.00 -11.26
N LEU A 122 6.03 2.70 -11.23
CA LEU A 122 4.74 2.13 -10.83
C LEU A 122 4.13 1.35 -12.00
N PRO A 123 3.61 0.13 -11.78
CA PRO A 123 2.88 -0.60 -12.81
C PRO A 123 1.67 0.18 -13.30
N ASN A 124 1.37 0.09 -14.59
CA ASN A 124 0.16 0.69 -15.14
C ASN A 124 -1.07 -0.01 -14.57
N LEU A 125 -2.00 0.78 -14.06
CA LEU A 125 -3.30 0.29 -13.61
C LEU A 125 -4.30 0.19 -14.76
N PRO A 126 -5.33 -0.66 -14.66
CA PRO A 126 -6.46 -0.63 -15.57
C PRO A 126 -7.13 0.75 -15.62
N SER A 127 -7.82 1.03 -16.74
CA SER A 127 -8.51 2.30 -16.91
C SER A 127 -9.48 2.59 -15.76
N GLY A 128 -9.47 3.84 -15.28
CA GLY A 128 -10.32 4.27 -14.16
C GLY A 128 -9.70 4.09 -12.77
N TYR A 129 -8.46 3.62 -12.68
CA TYR A 129 -7.72 3.53 -11.42
C TYR A 129 -6.51 4.45 -11.42
N ILE A 130 -6.16 4.99 -10.25
CA ILE A 130 -4.97 5.81 -10.02
C ILE A 130 -4.30 5.43 -8.72
N TRP A 131 -2.98 5.61 -8.66
CA TRP A 131 -2.18 5.33 -7.49
C TRP A 131 -2.31 6.39 -6.40
N HIS A 132 -2.47 5.93 -5.17
CA HIS A 132 -2.41 6.72 -3.94
C HIS A 132 -1.44 6.08 -2.96
N GLN A 133 -0.66 6.89 -2.25
CA GLN A 133 0.21 6.39 -1.19
C GLN A 133 -0.62 6.10 0.07
N VAL A 134 -0.41 4.93 0.66
CA VAL A 134 -1.07 4.45 1.89
C VAL A 134 -0.11 4.43 3.06
N LEU A 135 1.15 4.09 2.79
CA LEU A 135 2.16 3.92 3.83
C LEU A 135 3.52 4.37 3.32
N ASP A 136 4.27 5.03 4.20
CA ASP A 136 5.69 5.36 4.02
C ASP A 136 6.43 5.19 5.35
N THR A 137 7.32 4.23 5.44
CA THR A 137 8.08 3.99 6.68
C THR A 137 9.24 4.95 6.89
N ALA A 138 9.54 5.81 5.91
CA ALA A 138 10.51 6.90 6.07
C ALA A 138 9.92 8.09 6.84
N GLU A 139 8.59 8.19 6.89
CA GLU A 139 7.91 9.21 7.69
C GLU A 139 7.88 8.83 9.17
N ASP A 140 7.61 9.81 10.04
CA ASP A 140 7.36 9.55 11.45
C ASP A 140 6.28 8.48 11.63
N SER A 141 6.46 7.58 12.59
CA SER A 141 5.54 6.47 12.89
C SER A 141 4.09 6.90 13.14
N MET A 142 3.84 8.15 13.51
CA MET A 142 2.50 8.73 13.65
C MET A 142 1.88 9.11 12.30
N ASN A 143 2.69 9.45 11.29
CA ASN A 143 2.28 10.01 10.02
C ASN A 143 2.50 9.04 8.85
N GLY A 144 3.32 8.03 9.04
CA GLY A 144 3.73 7.11 7.98
C GLY A 144 2.63 6.15 7.51
N PHE A 145 1.53 6.00 8.26
CA PHE A 145 0.37 5.21 7.85
C PHE A 145 -0.86 6.10 7.66
N LEU A 146 -1.42 6.10 6.45
CA LEU A 146 -2.59 6.89 6.08
C LEU A 146 -3.85 6.02 6.16
N PRO A 147 -4.82 6.37 7.02
CA PRO A 147 -6.06 5.60 7.14
C PRO A 147 -6.92 5.69 5.88
N SER A 148 -7.80 4.71 5.70
CA SER A 148 -8.73 4.63 4.57
C SER A 148 -9.53 5.93 4.39
N GLY A 149 -9.56 6.46 3.18
CA GLY A 149 -10.17 7.73 2.81
C GLY A 149 -9.25 8.96 3.02
N LYS A 150 -8.00 8.75 3.45
CA LYS A 150 -6.97 9.80 3.61
C LYS A 150 -5.69 9.47 2.86
N GLU A 151 -5.77 8.52 1.92
CA GLU A 151 -4.65 8.15 1.06
C GLU A 151 -4.16 9.39 0.31
N ARG A 152 -2.84 9.54 0.22
CA ARG A 152 -2.21 10.68 -0.47
C ARG A 152 -2.22 10.43 -1.98
N HIS A 153 -2.86 11.31 -2.73
CA HIS A 153 -2.78 11.29 -4.19
C HIS A 153 -1.33 11.47 -4.65
N LEU A 154 -0.91 10.72 -5.65
CA LEU A 154 0.39 10.89 -6.28
C LEU A 154 0.24 11.84 -7.48
N ASP A 155 1.09 12.87 -7.54
CA ASP A 155 1.17 13.77 -8.69
C ASP A 155 1.75 13.03 -9.91
N ASP A 156 2.80 12.23 -9.69
CA ASP A 156 3.33 11.31 -10.70
C ASP A 156 2.75 9.92 -10.53
N GLN A 157 1.99 9.47 -11.51
CA GLN A 157 1.35 8.15 -11.56
C GLN A 157 2.24 7.07 -12.17
N LYS A 158 3.46 7.41 -12.58
CA LYS A 158 4.38 6.50 -13.25
C LYS A 158 5.57 6.10 -12.39
N GLU A 159 5.96 6.98 -11.48
CA GLU A 159 7.16 6.79 -10.67
C GLU A 159 6.97 7.35 -9.26
N ALA A 160 7.60 6.70 -8.28
CA ALA A 160 7.65 7.15 -6.91
C ALA A 160 9.08 7.07 -6.36
N LEU A 161 9.53 8.14 -5.70
CA LEU A 161 10.81 8.15 -4.99
C LEU A 161 10.64 7.48 -3.62
N VAL A 162 11.36 6.39 -3.41
CA VAL A 162 11.38 5.66 -2.13
C VAL A 162 12.70 5.94 -1.43
N LEU A 163 12.63 6.50 -0.23
CA LEU A 163 13.81 6.89 0.53
C LEU A 163 14.64 5.67 0.97
N ALA A 164 15.87 5.93 1.39
CA ALA A 164 16.79 4.89 1.84
C ALA A 164 16.21 4.08 3.01
N ARG A 165 16.36 2.76 2.98
CA ARG A 165 15.93 1.84 4.04
C ARG A 165 14.48 2.00 4.43
N SER A 166 13.62 2.22 3.44
CA SER A 166 12.19 2.42 3.65
C SER A 166 11.32 1.54 2.74
N ILE A 167 10.05 1.49 3.10
CA ILE A 167 9.01 0.77 2.38
C ILE A 167 7.87 1.76 2.14
N GLN A 168 7.39 1.81 0.90
CA GLN A 168 6.16 2.51 0.57
C GLN A 168 5.10 1.52 0.06
N VAL A 169 3.86 1.75 0.44
CA VAL A 169 2.71 0.99 -0.07
C VAL A 169 1.78 1.95 -0.79
N PHE A 170 1.42 1.57 -2.00
CA PHE A 170 0.50 2.31 -2.85
C PHE A 170 -0.77 1.48 -3.07
N ALA A 171 -1.92 2.14 -3.06
CA ALA A 171 -3.21 1.57 -3.43
C ALA A 171 -3.71 2.17 -4.74
N GLY A 172 -4.05 1.31 -5.70
CA GLY A 172 -4.74 1.68 -6.93
C GLY A 172 -6.23 1.78 -6.66
N LEU A 173 -6.74 3.00 -6.54
CA LEU A 173 -8.13 3.28 -6.23
C LEU A 173 -8.88 3.76 -7.47
N LYS A 174 -10.19 3.48 -7.52
CA LYS A 174 -11.06 4.00 -8.59
C LYS A 174 -11.09 5.53 -8.57
N CYS A 175 -10.93 6.14 -9.73
CA CYS A 175 -11.17 7.57 -9.89
C CYS A 175 -12.62 7.88 -9.57
N PRO A 176 -12.92 8.92 -8.77
CA PRO A 176 -14.30 9.35 -8.59
C PRO A 176 -14.88 9.76 -9.94
N GLU A 177 -16.03 9.19 -10.31
CA GLU A 177 -16.73 9.58 -11.53
C GLU A 177 -17.00 11.08 -11.51
N LYS A 178 -16.51 11.81 -12.51
CA LYS A 178 -16.91 13.20 -12.73
C LYS A 178 -18.41 13.19 -12.99
N LYS A 179 -19.23 13.66 -12.03
CA LYS A 179 -20.64 13.89 -12.25
C LYS A 179 -20.78 14.73 -13.52
N LYS A 180 -21.33 14.14 -14.60
CA LYS A 180 -21.67 14.87 -15.81
C LYS A 180 -22.62 15.97 -15.40
N THR A 181 -22.14 17.21 -15.37
CA THR A 181 -22.97 18.38 -15.20
C THR A 181 -23.92 18.39 -16.41
N GLN A 182 -25.18 18.05 -16.20
CA GLN A 182 -26.18 18.20 -17.23
C GLN A 182 -26.24 19.70 -17.59
N SER A 183 -25.68 20.06 -18.73
CA SER A 183 -25.88 21.38 -19.31
C SER A 183 -27.35 21.50 -19.62
N LYS A 184 -28.06 22.27 -18.80
CA LYS A 184 -29.42 22.74 -19.15
C LYS A 184 -29.29 23.54 -20.44
N GLY A 185 -29.76 22.98 -21.54
CA GLY A 185 -29.90 23.67 -22.83
C GLY A 185 -30.73 24.95 -22.67
N PRO A 186 -30.46 25.97 -23.46
CA PRO A 186 -31.17 27.24 -23.37
C PRO A 186 -32.68 27.05 -23.69
N LYS A 187 -33.53 27.48 -22.79
CA LYS A 187 -35.00 27.57 -23.02
C LYS A 187 -35.22 28.48 -24.20
N ALA A 188 -35.72 27.94 -25.31
CA ALA A 188 -36.21 28.72 -26.44
C ALA A 188 -37.39 29.59 -25.97
N ASN A 189 -37.16 30.89 -25.99
CA ASN A 189 -38.17 31.90 -25.71
C ASN A 189 -39.11 31.99 -26.92
N ARG A 190 -40.26 31.34 -26.87
CA ARG A 190 -41.33 31.49 -27.88
C ARG A 190 -42.02 32.81 -27.60
N LYS A 191 -41.67 33.84 -28.37
CA LYS A 191 -42.48 35.06 -28.43
C LYS A 191 -43.73 34.76 -29.27
N GLU A 192 -44.86 34.70 -28.65
CA GLU A 192 -46.13 34.93 -29.31
C GLU A 192 -46.23 36.43 -29.62
N GLY A 193 -46.38 36.73 -30.87
CA GLY A 193 -46.73 38.08 -31.40
C GLY A 193 -47.96 37.97 -32.23
N MET A 194 -48.92 38.84 -31.92
CA MET A 194 -50.21 39.10 -32.53
C MET A 194 -50.17 39.11 -34.06
#